data_3a5050e22094079e2fa79f09b9c88cbf
#
_entry.id   3a5050e22094079e2fa79f09b9c88cbf
#
_cell.length_a   1.000
_cell.length_b   1.000
_cell.length_c   1.000
_cell.angle_alpha   90.00
_cell.angle_beta   90.00
_cell.angle_gamma   90.00
#
_symmetry.space_group_name_H-M   'P 1'
#
loop_
_entity.id
_entity.type
_entity.pdbx_description
1 polymer ?
#
loop_
_entity_poly.entity_id
_entity_poly.type
_entity_poly.pdbx_seq_one_letter_code
_entity_poly.pdbx_strand_id
1 'polypeptide(L)'
;AEGPFVDLTDTYDIIRDQPIINLEKMHIKKDNPCYHAIVPAGFEHKLLQGLPQEPRIFKAVKNAVPTVENVVLTEGGCCWLHAVVSIRKQTEGDGKNAIMAALSAHPSLKHCVVVDTDVNVFDAEDVEYAISTRVKGDRDIMIVPNVRGSSLDPVAESDGTTTKIGVDATKSLK
;
A
#
# COMPACT_ATOMS: atom_id res chain seq x y z
N ALA A 1 15.74 2.00 -23.67
CA ALA A 1 14.32 2.19 -23.36
C ALA A 1 13.74 0.89 -22.79
N GLU A 2 12.80 0.98 -21.86
CA GLU A 2 12.04 -0.13 -21.28
C GLU A 2 10.55 0.14 -21.48
N GLY A 3 9.77 -0.92 -21.77
CA GLY A 3 8.34 -0.83 -22.04
C GLY A 3 8.00 -0.62 -23.53
N PRO A 4 6.71 -0.48 -23.88
CA PRO A 4 5.57 -0.58 -22.98
C PRO A 4 5.26 -2.04 -22.62
N PHE A 5 4.90 -2.30 -21.39
CA PHE A 5 4.41 -3.60 -20.92
C PHE A 5 3.37 -3.43 -19.81
N VAL A 6 2.60 -4.47 -19.54
CA VAL A 6 1.68 -4.49 -18.40
C VAL A 6 2.48 -4.61 -17.11
N ASP A 7 2.22 -3.74 -16.15
CA ASP A 7 2.87 -3.73 -14.85
C ASP A 7 1.90 -4.12 -13.72
N LEU A 8 2.32 -3.95 -12.50
CA LEU A 8 1.70 -4.35 -11.24
C LEU A 8 0.19 -4.03 -11.14
N THR A 9 -0.24 -2.91 -11.70
CA THR A 9 -1.63 -2.44 -11.67
C THR A 9 -2.51 -3.03 -12.77
N ASP A 10 -2.01 -4.00 -13.54
CA ASP A 10 -2.68 -4.57 -14.71
C ASP A 10 -3.02 -3.53 -15.80
N THR A 11 -2.20 -2.48 -15.85
CA THR A 11 -2.26 -1.42 -16.86
C THR A 11 -0.92 -1.31 -17.58
N TYR A 12 -0.95 -0.76 -18.80
CA TYR A 12 0.29 -0.50 -19.53
C TYR A 12 1.09 0.61 -18.86
N ASP A 13 2.36 0.31 -18.54
CA ASP A 13 3.31 1.32 -18.11
C ASP A 13 3.86 2.08 -19.31
N ILE A 14 4.34 3.30 -19.06
CA ILE A 14 4.94 4.16 -20.10
C ILE A 14 6.32 3.64 -20.51
N ILE A 15 6.73 4.00 -21.73
CA ILE A 15 8.12 3.80 -22.15
C ILE A 15 9.01 4.78 -21.40
N ARG A 16 10.06 4.27 -20.77
CA ARG A 16 11.05 5.09 -20.06
C ARG A 16 12.47 4.59 -20.25
N ASP A 17 13.45 5.46 -20.09
CA ASP A 17 14.83 5.05 -20.04
C ASP A 17 15.19 4.60 -18.63
N GLN A 18 15.69 3.38 -18.52
CA GLN A 18 16.11 2.77 -17.27
C GLN A 18 17.64 2.61 -17.23
N PRO A 19 18.23 2.58 -16.03
CA PRO A 19 19.65 2.27 -15.87
C PRO A 19 20.01 0.92 -16.50
N ILE A 20 21.14 0.88 -17.18
CA ILE A 20 21.67 -0.37 -17.75
C ILE A 20 22.48 -1.09 -16.68
N ILE A 21 22.17 -2.36 -16.46
CA ILE A 21 22.93 -3.25 -15.58
C ILE A 21 23.85 -4.11 -16.44
N ASN A 22 25.15 -3.98 -16.25
CA ASN A 22 26.14 -4.83 -16.91
C ASN A 22 26.36 -6.08 -16.07
N LEU A 23 26.05 -7.25 -16.63
CA LEU A 23 26.27 -8.53 -15.98
C LEU A 23 27.73 -8.94 -16.13
N GLU A 24 28.52 -8.85 -15.06
CA GLU A 24 29.93 -9.23 -15.07
C GLU A 24 30.12 -10.73 -14.77
N LYS A 25 29.25 -11.31 -13.92
CA LYS A 25 29.36 -12.70 -13.51
C LYS A 25 28.01 -13.28 -13.14
N MET A 26 27.77 -14.51 -13.56
CA MET A 26 26.57 -15.30 -13.18
C MET A 26 27.00 -16.59 -12.47
N HIS A 27 26.42 -16.84 -11.30
CA HIS A 27 26.58 -18.09 -10.58
C HIS A 27 25.30 -18.92 -10.72
N ILE A 28 25.44 -20.11 -11.28
CA ILE A 28 24.33 -21.04 -11.48
C ILE A 28 24.61 -22.29 -10.62
N LYS A 29 23.60 -22.73 -9.89
CA LYS A 29 23.67 -24.00 -9.15
C LYS A 29 23.96 -25.13 -10.13
N LYS A 30 24.98 -25.95 -9.85
CA LYS A 30 25.42 -27.01 -10.76
C LYS A 30 24.36 -28.14 -10.86
N ASP A 31 23.78 -28.50 -9.73
CA ASP A 31 22.81 -29.59 -9.65
C ASP A 31 21.41 -29.03 -9.42
N ASN A 32 20.46 -29.43 -10.26
CA ASN A 32 19.07 -28.99 -10.22
C ASN A 32 18.89 -27.46 -10.16
N PRO A 33 19.36 -26.71 -11.18
CA PRO A 33 19.12 -25.26 -11.23
C PRO A 33 17.60 -25.02 -11.30
N CYS A 34 17.12 -24.04 -10.53
CA CYS A 34 15.75 -23.58 -10.58
C CYS A 34 15.68 -22.24 -11.30
N TYR A 35 14.81 -22.16 -12.27
CA TYR A 35 14.45 -20.93 -12.95
C TYR A 35 12.99 -20.59 -12.67
N HIS A 36 12.75 -19.35 -12.28
CA HIS A 36 11.40 -18.86 -12.00
C HIS A 36 11.14 -17.58 -12.81
N ALA A 37 10.05 -17.58 -13.55
CA ALA A 37 9.57 -16.40 -14.26
C ALA A 37 8.35 -15.82 -13.53
N ILE A 38 8.36 -14.51 -13.30
CA ILE A 38 7.25 -13.79 -12.71
C ILE A 38 6.36 -13.26 -13.84
N VAL A 39 5.06 -13.56 -13.78
CA VAL A 39 4.08 -13.03 -14.72
C VAL A 39 3.75 -11.59 -14.32
N PRO A 40 3.89 -10.60 -15.21
CA PRO A 40 3.46 -9.23 -14.93
C PRO A 40 1.99 -9.18 -14.48
N ALA A 41 1.68 -8.31 -13.52
CA ALA A 41 0.37 -8.19 -12.88
C ALA A 41 -0.16 -9.47 -12.19
N GLY A 42 0.59 -10.57 -12.22
CA GLY A 42 0.25 -11.80 -11.50
C GLY A 42 0.29 -11.61 -9.99
N PHE A 43 -0.38 -12.51 -9.27
CA PHE A 43 -0.43 -12.47 -7.80
C PHE A 43 0.95 -12.50 -7.15
N GLU A 44 1.86 -13.34 -7.66
CA GLU A 44 3.24 -13.41 -7.15
C GLU A 44 4.01 -12.09 -7.35
N HIS A 45 3.81 -11.42 -8.49
CA HIS A 45 4.41 -10.12 -8.75
C HIS A 45 3.96 -9.09 -7.69
N LYS A 46 2.65 -9.02 -7.44
CA LYS A 46 2.05 -8.12 -6.44
C LYS A 46 2.59 -8.42 -5.04
N LEU A 47 2.62 -9.70 -4.65
CA LEU A 47 3.13 -10.11 -3.33
C LEU A 47 4.61 -9.80 -3.13
N LEU A 48 5.47 -10.10 -4.11
CA LEU A 48 6.90 -9.86 -4.00
C LEU A 48 7.24 -8.37 -3.86
N GLN A 49 6.44 -7.49 -4.44
CA GLN A 49 6.59 -6.06 -4.25
C GLN A 49 5.98 -5.56 -2.94
N GLY A 50 4.79 -6.04 -2.57
CA GLY A 50 4.02 -5.56 -1.43
C GLY A 50 4.52 -6.04 -0.08
N LEU A 51 4.76 -7.34 0.07
CA LEU A 51 5.13 -7.93 1.36
C LEU A 51 6.32 -7.24 2.06
N PRO A 52 7.39 -6.82 1.39
CA PRO A 52 8.49 -6.10 2.04
C PRO A 52 8.10 -4.69 2.52
N GLN A 53 7.01 -4.12 2.02
CA GLN A 53 6.56 -2.78 2.42
C GLN A 53 5.70 -2.80 3.69
N GLU A 54 4.98 -3.89 3.94
CA GLU A 54 4.12 -3.99 5.14
C GLU A 54 4.89 -3.80 6.45
N PRO A 55 6.04 -4.46 6.70
CA PRO A 55 6.84 -4.20 7.90
C PRO A 55 7.37 -2.77 7.99
N ARG A 56 7.65 -2.13 6.85
CA ARG A 56 8.09 -0.74 6.79
C ARG A 56 6.97 0.20 7.23
N ILE A 57 5.77 0.00 6.71
CA ILE A 57 4.57 0.76 7.10
C ILE A 57 4.28 0.50 8.57
N PHE A 58 4.27 -0.76 9.00
CA PHE A 58 4.05 -1.14 10.41
C PHE A 58 4.99 -0.42 11.36
N LYS A 59 6.30 -0.39 11.05
CA LYS A 59 7.29 0.29 11.88
C LYS A 59 7.03 1.79 11.98
N ALA A 60 6.66 2.43 10.87
CA ALA A 60 6.38 3.86 10.85
C ALA A 60 5.10 4.18 11.64
N VAL A 61 4.03 3.40 11.45
CA VAL A 61 2.78 3.56 12.21
C VAL A 61 3.04 3.32 13.69
N LYS A 62 3.82 2.31 14.07
CA LYS A 62 4.16 2.00 15.47
C LYS A 62 4.87 3.15 16.18
N ASN A 63 5.67 3.94 15.45
CA ASN A 63 6.32 5.11 16.04
C ASN A 63 5.32 6.24 16.38
N ALA A 64 4.22 6.36 15.61
CA ALA A 64 3.18 7.37 15.83
C ALA A 64 2.04 6.85 16.73
N VAL A 65 1.68 5.58 16.54
CA VAL A 65 0.61 4.87 17.27
C VAL A 65 1.15 3.52 17.73
N PRO A 66 1.72 3.44 18.95
CA PRO A 66 2.39 2.22 19.45
C PRO A 66 1.50 0.99 19.52
N THR A 67 0.18 1.18 19.50
CA THR A 67 -0.86 0.15 19.60
C THR A 67 -1.29 -0.43 18.25
N VAL A 68 -0.53 -0.21 17.18
CA VAL A 68 -0.74 -0.88 15.89
C VAL A 68 -0.56 -2.40 16.04
N GLU A 69 -1.48 -3.17 15.46
CA GLU A 69 -1.45 -4.63 15.52
C GLU A 69 -1.18 -5.26 14.15
N ASN A 70 -1.77 -4.73 13.08
CA ASN A 70 -1.60 -5.28 11.74
C ASN A 70 -1.51 -4.19 10.67
N VAL A 71 -0.81 -4.51 9.59
CA VAL A 71 -0.78 -3.75 8.34
C VAL A 71 -0.84 -4.73 7.18
N VAL A 72 -1.76 -4.51 6.26
CA VAL A 72 -1.95 -5.32 5.06
C VAL A 72 -2.01 -4.41 3.84
N LEU A 73 -1.23 -4.71 2.83
CA LEU A 73 -1.39 -4.17 1.48
C LEU A 73 -2.34 -5.08 0.71
N THR A 74 -3.56 -4.60 0.46
CA THR A 74 -4.63 -5.44 -0.07
C THR A 74 -4.40 -5.85 -1.52
N GLU A 75 -4.86 -7.06 -1.88
CA GLU A 75 -4.76 -7.56 -3.25
C GLU A 75 -5.54 -6.66 -4.23
N GLY A 76 -6.74 -6.20 -3.86
CA GLY A 76 -7.53 -5.26 -4.66
C GLY A 76 -6.83 -3.92 -4.90
N GLY A 77 -5.92 -3.52 -4.01
CA GLY A 77 -5.01 -2.38 -4.18
C GLY A 77 -3.68 -2.76 -4.84
N CYS A 78 -3.62 -3.89 -5.53
CA CYS A 78 -2.43 -4.45 -6.19
C CYS A 78 -1.27 -4.71 -5.22
N CYS A 79 -1.52 -4.95 -3.94
CA CYS A 79 -0.55 -5.04 -2.85
C CYS A 79 0.41 -3.83 -2.79
N TRP A 80 -0.03 -2.66 -3.28
CA TRP A 80 0.83 -1.49 -3.46
C TRP A 80 0.16 -0.16 -3.13
N LEU A 81 -1.04 0.07 -3.68
CA LEU A 81 -1.73 1.36 -3.65
C LEU A 81 -2.69 1.52 -2.46
N HIS A 82 -3.09 0.41 -1.83
CA HIS A 82 -4.09 0.42 -0.76
C HIS A 82 -3.62 -0.40 0.44
N ALA A 83 -3.69 0.20 1.63
CA ALA A 83 -3.39 -0.45 2.90
C ALA A 83 -4.58 -0.43 3.85
N VAL A 84 -4.73 -1.49 4.63
CA VAL A 84 -5.56 -1.54 5.83
C VAL A 84 -4.65 -1.69 7.04
N VAL A 85 -4.88 -0.84 8.04
CA VAL A 85 -4.09 -0.79 9.28
C VAL A 85 -5.02 -1.02 10.47
N SER A 86 -4.71 -1.98 11.32
CA SER A 86 -5.43 -2.23 12.56
C SER A 86 -4.69 -1.63 13.75
N ILE A 87 -5.40 -0.86 14.54
CA ILE A 87 -4.87 -0.25 15.78
C ILE A 87 -5.81 -0.55 16.96
N ARG A 88 -5.25 -0.60 18.17
CA ARG A 88 -6.05 -0.50 19.37
C ARG A 88 -6.10 0.97 19.79
N LYS A 89 -7.14 1.68 19.36
CA LYS A 89 -7.29 3.11 19.60
C LYS A 89 -7.25 3.44 21.10
N GLN A 90 -6.43 4.39 21.48
CA GLN A 90 -6.27 4.87 22.86
C GLN A 90 -6.81 6.29 23.05
N THR A 91 -6.65 7.12 22.02
CA THR A 91 -7.10 8.51 22.00
C THR A 91 -7.84 8.82 20.70
N GLU A 92 -8.75 9.79 20.76
CA GLU A 92 -9.33 10.31 19.52
C GLU A 92 -8.21 10.95 18.68
N GLY A 93 -8.22 10.65 17.38
CA GLY A 93 -7.14 11.10 16.47
C GLY A 93 -6.05 10.07 16.19
N ASP A 94 -5.93 8.97 16.94
CA ASP A 94 -4.97 7.90 16.64
C ASP A 94 -5.14 7.35 15.24
N GLY A 95 -6.38 7.21 14.76
CA GLY A 95 -6.66 6.77 13.39
C GLY A 95 -6.02 7.70 12.35
N LYS A 96 -6.15 9.01 12.49
CA LYS A 96 -5.54 9.99 11.58
C LYS A 96 -4.03 10.02 11.68
N ASN A 97 -3.46 9.86 12.87
CA ASN A 97 -2.02 9.75 13.06
C ASN A 97 -1.46 8.50 12.37
N ALA A 98 -2.17 7.37 12.47
CA ALA A 98 -1.81 6.13 11.76
C ALA A 98 -1.87 6.29 10.24
N ILE A 99 -2.91 6.96 9.70
CA ILE A 99 -3.03 7.28 8.27
C ILE A 99 -1.83 8.09 7.79
N MET A 100 -1.50 9.19 8.47
CA MET A 100 -0.37 10.06 8.08
C MET A 100 0.95 9.29 8.10
N ALA A 101 1.18 8.48 9.12
CA ALA A 101 2.38 7.67 9.23
C ALA A 101 2.48 6.63 8.11
N ALA A 102 1.39 5.93 7.80
CA ALA A 102 1.34 4.94 6.74
C ALA A 102 1.59 5.55 5.35
N LEU A 103 0.90 6.63 5.01
CA LEU A 103 1.03 7.34 3.73
C LEU A 103 2.44 7.92 3.53
N SER A 104 3.10 8.35 4.62
CA SER A 104 4.48 8.85 4.58
C SER A 104 5.50 7.72 4.46
N ALA A 105 5.26 6.57 5.09
CA ALA A 105 6.19 5.44 5.09
C ALA A 105 6.36 4.81 3.71
N HIS A 106 5.28 4.73 2.94
CA HIS A 106 5.27 4.17 1.59
C HIS A 106 4.76 5.22 0.60
N PRO A 107 5.66 5.95 -0.08
CA PRO A 107 5.26 7.04 -0.98
C PRO A 107 4.29 6.63 -2.10
N SER A 108 4.34 5.37 -2.53
CA SER A 108 3.41 4.82 -3.53
C SER A 108 2.02 4.52 -2.98
N LEU A 109 1.86 4.42 -1.66
CA LEU A 109 0.55 4.20 -1.04
C LEU A 109 -0.37 5.37 -1.35
N LYS A 110 -1.57 5.05 -1.87
CA LYS A 110 -2.56 6.03 -2.31
C LYS A 110 -3.75 6.10 -1.37
N HIS A 111 -4.21 4.94 -0.88
CA HIS A 111 -5.33 4.82 0.03
C HIS A 111 -4.89 4.11 1.31
N CYS A 112 -5.36 4.61 2.45
CA CYS A 112 -5.11 3.98 3.76
C CYS A 112 -6.40 3.97 4.56
N VAL A 113 -6.87 2.79 4.96
CA VAL A 113 -8.00 2.61 5.87
C VAL A 113 -7.45 2.18 7.22
N VAL A 114 -7.89 2.85 8.29
CA VAL A 114 -7.52 2.49 9.66
C VAL A 114 -8.77 1.98 10.39
N VAL A 115 -8.65 0.81 11.00
CA VAL A 115 -9.72 0.12 11.72
C VAL A 115 -9.29 -0.27 13.12
N ASP A 116 -10.25 -0.60 13.98
CA ASP A 116 -9.95 -1.20 15.29
C ASP A 116 -9.63 -2.70 15.17
N THR A 117 -9.12 -3.27 16.26
CA THR A 117 -8.69 -4.68 16.34
C THR A 117 -9.84 -5.69 16.28
N ASP A 118 -11.09 -5.25 16.33
CA ASP A 118 -12.27 -6.08 16.13
C ASP A 118 -12.63 -6.31 14.65
N VAL A 119 -11.89 -5.72 13.74
CA VAL A 119 -12.04 -5.89 12.29
C VAL A 119 -10.93 -6.79 11.77
N ASN A 120 -11.30 -7.81 11.00
CA ASN A 120 -10.33 -8.66 10.31
C ASN A 120 -9.78 -7.94 9.07
N VAL A 121 -8.55 -7.42 9.17
CA VAL A 121 -7.89 -6.69 8.06
C VAL A 121 -7.63 -7.54 6.81
N PHE A 122 -7.72 -8.87 6.91
CA PHE A 122 -7.56 -9.80 5.80
C PHE A 122 -8.88 -10.13 5.09
N ASP A 123 -10.00 -9.63 5.62
CA ASP A 123 -11.32 -9.79 5.05
C ASP A 123 -11.84 -8.45 4.53
N ALA A 124 -11.96 -8.34 3.22
CA ALA A 124 -12.40 -7.11 2.56
C ALA A 124 -13.84 -6.73 2.93
N GLU A 125 -14.73 -7.71 3.15
CA GLU A 125 -16.12 -7.46 3.52
C GLU A 125 -16.22 -6.88 4.93
N ASP A 126 -15.39 -7.36 5.87
CA ASP A 126 -15.34 -6.85 7.24
C ASP A 126 -14.80 -5.42 7.29
N VAL A 127 -13.79 -5.13 6.47
CA VAL A 127 -13.26 -3.76 6.30
C VAL A 127 -14.30 -2.83 5.68
N GLU A 128 -14.99 -3.26 4.63
CA GLU A 128 -16.06 -2.49 3.99
C GLU A 128 -17.21 -2.23 4.95
N TYR A 129 -17.59 -3.22 5.76
CA TYR A 129 -18.58 -3.06 6.80
C TYR A 129 -18.15 -1.99 7.81
N ALA A 130 -16.92 -1.99 8.27
CA ALA A 130 -16.40 -0.98 9.17
C ALA A 130 -16.45 0.42 8.55
N ILE A 131 -16.06 0.58 7.29
CA ILE A 131 -16.16 1.85 6.56
C ILE A 131 -17.61 2.32 6.50
N SER A 132 -18.52 1.43 6.10
CA SER A 132 -19.94 1.77 5.89
C SER A 132 -20.67 2.15 7.17
N THR A 133 -20.27 1.57 8.32
CA THR A 133 -21.00 1.73 9.59
C THR A 133 -20.36 2.71 10.58
N ARG A 134 -19.07 3.07 10.40
CA ARG A 134 -18.31 3.88 11.38
C ARG A 134 -17.89 5.24 10.84
N VAL A 135 -17.72 5.38 9.51
CA VAL A 135 -17.13 6.58 8.89
C VAL A 135 -18.20 7.66 8.68
N LYS A 136 -17.87 8.87 9.10
CA LYS A 136 -18.56 10.10 8.72
C LYS A 136 -17.68 10.87 7.74
N GLY A 137 -18.16 11.02 6.50
CA GLY A 137 -17.37 11.54 5.40
C GLY A 137 -16.81 12.95 5.59
N ASP A 138 -17.51 13.78 6.39
CA ASP A 138 -17.12 15.16 6.67
C ASP A 138 -15.94 15.29 7.66
N ARG A 139 -15.64 14.26 8.45
CA ARG A 139 -14.60 14.33 9.48
C ARG A 139 -13.61 13.18 9.50
N ASP A 140 -14.03 11.99 9.04
CA ASP A 140 -13.24 10.76 9.16
C ASP A 140 -12.47 10.45 7.86
N ILE A 141 -12.71 11.22 6.80
CA ILE A 141 -11.95 11.15 5.55
C ILE A 141 -10.89 12.26 5.54
N MET A 142 -9.68 11.88 5.18
CA MET A 142 -8.56 12.80 4.95
C MET A 142 -8.16 12.75 3.49
N ILE A 143 -8.13 13.91 2.83
CA ILE A 143 -7.72 14.07 1.44
C ILE A 143 -6.45 14.92 1.42
N VAL A 144 -5.37 14.39 0.83
CA VAL A 144 -4.08 15.08 0.72
C VAL A 144 -3.73 15.22 -0.76
N PRO A 145 -4.01 16.38 -1.36
CA PRO A 145 -3.71 16.62 -2.78
C PRO A 145 -2.23 16.96 -3.01
N ASN A 146 -1.81 16.82 -4.26
CA ASN A 146 -0.50 17.28 -4.76
C ASN A 146 0.71 16.68 -4.00
N VAL A 147 0.64 15.40 -3.68
CA VAL A 147 1.72 14.67 -3.04
C VAL A 147 2.33 13.65 -4.01
N ARG A 148 3.58 13.28 -3.78
CA ARG A 148 4.25 12.27 -4.58
C ARG A 148 3.46 10.95 -4.55
N GLY A 149 3.16 10.43 -5.73
CA GLY A 149 2.48 9.17 -5.95
C GLY A 149 3.40 8.04 -6.40
N SER A 150 2.78 6.95 -6.84
CA SER A 150 3.45 5.85 -7.52
C SER A 150 3.55 6.17 -9.01
N SER A 151 4.69 5.83 -9.62
CA SER A 151 4.80 5.82 -11.09
C SER A 151 3.91 4.78 -11.75
N LEU A 152 3.38 3.83 -10.96
CA LEU A 152 2.46 2.79 -11.39
C LEU A 152 0.99 3.14 -11.13
N ASP A 153 0.71 4.32 -10.58
CA ASP A 153 -0.66 4.82 -10.43
C ASP A 153 -1.18 5.30 -11.79
N PRO A 154 -2.16 4.62 -12.41
CA PRO A 154 -2.61 4.94 -13.76
C PRO A 154 -3.30 6.32 -13.90
N VAL A 155 -3.60 6.95 -12.77
CA VAL A 155 -4.22 8.30 -12.72
C VAL A 155 -3.32 9.32 -12.04
N ALA A 156 -2.03 9.04 -11.89
CA ALA A 156 -1.08 10.05 -11.44
C ALA A 156 -0.92 11.14 -12.50
N GLU A 157 -0.66 12.37 -12.03
CA GLU A 157 -0.34 13.48 -12.93
C GLU A 157 1.01 13.28 -13.61
N SER A 158 1.23 13.97 -14.71
CA SER A 158 2.46 13.84 -15.51
C SER A 158 3.74 14.22 -14.74
N ASP A 159 3.61 15.00 -13.67
CA ASP A 159 4.71 15.35 -12.77
C ASP A 159 4.94 14.33 -11.64
N GLY A 160 4.18 13.22 -11.64
CA GLY A 160 4.26 12.16 -10.63
C GLY A 160 3.53 12.47 -9.33
N THR A 161 2.73 13.53 -9.30
CA THR A 161 1.87 13.82 -8.15
C THR A 161 0.54 13.08 -8.22
N THR A 162 -0.09 12.88 -7.09
CA THR A 162 -1.42 12.28 -6.94
C THR A 162 -2.13 12.86 -5.73
N THR A 163 -3.39 12.52 -5.55
CA THR A 163 -4.14 12.78 -4.32
C THR A 163 -4.22 11.50 -3.51
N LYS A 164 -3.87 11.58 -2.22
CA LYS A 164 -3.98 10.46 -1.29
C LYS A 164 -5.21 10.59 -0.42
N ILE A 165 -5.78 9.44 -0.05
CA ILE A 165 -6.99 9.37 0.77
C ILE A 165 -6.70 8.49 1.99
N GLY A 166 -7.06 9.01 3.16
CA GLY A 166 -7.12 8.25 4.40
C GLY A 166 -8.54 8.14 4.90
N VAL A 167 -8.91 7.00 5.43
CA VAL A 167 -10.23 6.74 6.04
C VAL A 167 -10.03 6.23 7.46
N ASP A 168 -10.50 6.99 8.44
CA ASP A 168 -10.54 6.57 9.84
C ASP A 168 -11.86 5.84 10.12
N ALA A 169 -11.82 4.52 10.03
CA ALA A 169 -12.96 3.65 10.31
C ALA A 169 -12.91 3.05 11.74
N THR A 170 -12.23 3.72 12.67
CA THR A 170 -12.23 3.35 14.08
C THR A 170 -13.50 3.82 14.78
N LYS A 171 -13.87 3.12 15.86
CA LYS A 171 -14.98 3.54 16.74
C LYS A 171 -14.61 4.79 17.54
N SER A 172 -15.60 5.62 17.86
CA SER A 172 -15.43 6.67 18.86
C SER A 172 -15.24 6.05 20.24
N LEU A 173 -14.38 6.65 21.04
CA LEU A 173 -14.16 6.29 22.44
C LEU A 173 -15.24 6.85 23.40
N LYS A 174 -16.17 7.65 22.86
CA LYS A 174 -17.27 8.28 23.62
C LYS A 174 -18.53 7.45 23.58
#